data_19664d09f93dbde82e981eabe3dcaf6f
#
_entry.id   19664d09f93dbde82e981eabe3dcaf6f
#
_cell.length_a   1.000
_cell.length_b   1.000
_cell.length_c   1.000
_cell.angle_alpha   90.00
_cell.angle_beta   90.00
_cell.angle_gamma   90.00
#
_symmetry.space_group_name_H-M   'P 1'
#
loop_
_entity.id
_entity.type
_entity.pdbx_description
1 polymer ?
#
loop_
_entity_poly.entity_id
_entity_poly.type
_entity_poly.pdbx_seq_one_letter_code
_entity_poly.pdbx_strand_id
1 'polypeptide(L)' 'MAVWEYLIIALPVFHAPTHAPGVSASVAALNAEGTQGWEAVGMTALADGTVAVLMKRPKEDG' A
#
# COMPACT_ATOMS: atom_id res chain seq x y z
N MET A 1 -22.27 9.08 -8.35
CA MET A 1 -21.10 9.73 -7.75
C MET A 1 -20.23 8.67 -7.10
N ALA A 2 -18.94 8.71 -7.36
CA ALA A 2 -18.03 7.73 -6.78
C ALA A 2 -17.80 8.02 -5.30
N VAL A 3 -17.89 6.98 -4.48
CA VAL A 3 -17.56 7.05 -3.06
C VAL A 3 -16.32 6.19 -2.84
N TRP A 4 -15.37 6.72 -2.09
CA TRP A 4 -14.08 6.06 -1.86
C TRP A 4 -13.96 5.65 -0.41
N GLU A 5 -13.28 4.55 -0.17
CA GLU A 5 -12.84 4.19 1.17
C GLU A 5 -11.32 4.15 1.20
N TYR A 6 -10.76 4.38 2.39
CA TYR A 6 -9.33 4.57 2.56
C TYR A 6 -8.78 3.62 3.59
N LEU A 7 -7.51 3.28 3.41
CA LEU A 7 -6.79 2.37 4.28
C LEU A 7 -5.37 2.89 4.44
N ILE A 8 -4.83 2.84 5.64
CA ILE A 8 -3.41 3.12 5.86
C ILE A 8 -2.76 1.85 6.36
N ILE A 9 -1.73 1.42 5.66
CA ILE A 9 -0.94 0.27 6.09
C ILE A 9 0.47 0.74 6.45
N ALA A 10 1.08 0.09 7.43
CA ALA A 10 2.46 0.35 7.80
C ALA A 10 3.32 -0.77 7.26
N LEU A 11 4.36 -0.40 6.51
CA LEU A 11 5.31 -1.37 5.98
C LEU A 11 6.56 -1.38 6.82
N PRO A 12 7.21 -2.53 7.00
CA PRO A 12 8.51 -2.57 7.65
C PRO A 12 9.54 -1.85 6.79
N VAL A 13 10.79 -1.81 7.23
CA VAL A 13 11.86 -1.10 6.53
C VAL A 13 11.75 -1.32 5.02
N PHE A 14 11.66 -0.21 4.28
CA PHE A 14 11.42 -0.25 2.85
C PHE A 14 12.74 -0.21 2.10
N HIS A 15 13.05 -1.29 1.43
CA HIS A 15 14.19 -1.35 0.53
C HIS A 15 13.69 -1.51 -0.89
N ALA A 16 14.06 -0.57 -1.76
CA ALA A 16 13.72 -0.68 -3.16
C ALA A 16 14.42 -1.90 -3.74
N PRO A 17 13.70 -2.80 -4.41
CA PRO A 17 14.34 -3.93 -5.06
C PRO A 17 15.24 -3.45 -6.19
N THR A 18 16.44 -4.01 -6.28
CA THR A 18 17.39 -3.62 -7.32
C THR A 18 17.25 -4.48 -8.57
N HIS A 19 16.53 -5.59 -8.50
CA HIS A 19 16.52 -6.55 -9.59
C HIS A 19 15.13 -6.86 -10.10
N ALA A 20 14.32 -7.56 -9.38
CA ALA A 20 13.05 -8.03 -9.89
C ALA A 20 11.90 -7.43 -9.10
N PRO A 21 10.82 -6.99 -9.77
CA PRO A 21 9.62 -6.53 -9.06
C PRO A 21 9.01 -7.69 -8.27
N GLY A 22 8.39 -7.38 -7.16
CA GLY A 22 7.66 -8.35 -6.35
C GLY A 22 8.51 -9.19 -5.43
N VAL A 23 9.82 -8.93 -5.35
CA VAL A 23 10.72 -9.74 -4.51
C VAL A 23 10.74 -9.25 -3.06
N SER A 24 10.51 -7.96 -2.81
CA SER A 24 10.57 -7.43 -1.46
C SER A 24 9.29 -7.73 -0.69
N ALA A 25 9.43 -7.87 0.64
CA ALA A 25 8.27 -8.07 1.51
C ALA A 25 7.29 -6.90 1.43
N SER A 26 7.81 -5.68 1.23
CA SER A 26 6.97 -4.49 1.10
C SER A 26 6.11 -4.55 -0.16
N VAL A 27 6.70 -4.94 -1.28
CA VAL A 27 5.94 -5.08 -2.52
C VAL A 27 4.91 -6.20 -2.40
N ALA A 28 5.27 -7.30 -1.76
CA ALA A 28 4.33 -8.40 -1.53
C ALA A 28 3.13 -7.93 -0.71
N ALA A 29 3.37 -7.12 0.32
CA ALA A 29 2.28 -6.57 1.14
C ALA A 29 1.39 -5.65 0.32
N LEU A 30 1.97 -4.80 -0.53
CA LEU A 30 1.20 -3.91 -1.40
C LEU A 30 0.37 -4.72 -2.41
N ASN A 31 0.97 -5.75 -2.98
CA ASN A 31 0.26 -6.59 -3.94
C ASN A 31 -0.90 -7.34 -3.29
N ALA A 32 -0.73 -7.78 -2.04
CA ALA A 32 -1.81 -8.43 -1.32
C ALA A 32 -3.02 -7.50 -1.17
N GLU A 33 -2.77 -6.23 -0.83
CA GLU A 33 -3.86 -5.26 -0.76
C GLU A 33 -4.42 -4.96 -2.14
N GLY A 34 -3.58 -4.92 -3.17
CA GLY A 34 -4.01 -4.69 -4.54
C GLY A 34 -4.99 -5.74 -5.02
N THR A 35 -4.86 -7.00 -4.58
CA THR A 35 -5.81 -8.05 -4.96
C THR A 35 -7.19 -7.80 -4.37
N GLN A 36 -7.30 -6.96 -3.34
CA GLN A 36 -8.56 -6.55 -2.74
C GLN A 36 -9.10 -5.26 -3.36
N GLY A 37 -8.47 -4.77 -4.42
CA GLY A 37 -8.90 -3.57 -5.11
C GLY A 37 -8.29 -2.28 -4.57
N TRP A 38 -7.37 -2.37 -3.63
CA TRP A 38 -6.73 -1.18 -3.07
C TRP A 38 -5.65 -0.62 -3.99
N GLU A 39 -5.59 0.71 -4.09
CA GLU A 39 -4.62 1.43 -4.87
C GLU A 39 -3.82 2.35 -3.94
N ALA A 40 -2.50 2.26 -4.00
CA ALA A 40 -1.65 3.15 -3.21
C ALA A 40 -1.65 4.54 -3.83
N VAL A 41 -1.92 5.57 -3.02
CA VAL A 41 -1.99 6.94 -3.51
C VAL A 41 -0.95 7.84 -2.86
N GLY A 42 -0.21 7.35 -1.88
CA GLY A 42 0.85 8.12 -1.25
C GLY A 42 1.55 7.32 -0.19
N MET A 43 2.75 7.75 0.18
CA MET A 43 3.50 7.11 1.26
C MET A 43 4.38 8.13 1.95
N THR A 44 4.70 7.85 3.22
CA THR A 44 5.60 8.70 3.99
C THR A 44 6.39 7.84 4.96
N ALA A 45 7.66 8.23 5.16
CA ALA A 45 8.49 7.56 6.14
C ALA A 45 8.14 8.05 7.54
N LEU A 46 8.07 7.13 8.48
CA LEU A 46 7.79 7.44 9.87
C LEU A 46 9.08 7.45 10.68
N ALA A 47 9.03 8.09 11.85
CA ALA A 47 10.21 8.27 12.68
C ALA A 47 10.82 6.94 13.17
N ASP A 48 9.99 5.89 13.25
CA ASP A 48 10.45 4.58 13.71
C ASP A 48 11.04 3.71 12.60
N GLY A 49 11.19 4.25 11.39
CA GLY A 49 11.77 3.50 10.28
C GLY A 49 10.76 2.76 9.44
N THR A 50 9.49 2.77 9.81
CA THR A 50 8.45 2.18 8.98
C THR A 50 7.96 3.19 7.94
N VAL A 51 7.19 2.71 6.99
CA VAL A 51 6.60 3.56 5.96
C VAL A 51 5.09 3.39 6.00
N ALA A 52 4.37 4.49 6.11
CA ALA A 52 2.91 4.47 6.04
C ALA A 52 2.49 4.68 4.59
N VAL A 53 1.59 3.84 4.12
CA VAL A 53 1.05 3.93 2.76
C VAL A 53 -0.44 4.17 2.84
N LEU A 54 -0.89 5.26 2.21
CA LEU A 54 -2.31 5.56 2.10
C LEU A 54 -2.84 4.88 0.84
N MET A 55 -3.90 4.12 1.00
CA MET A 55 -4.53 3.40 -0.09
C MET A 55 -6.00 3.77 -0.18
N LYS A 56 -6.55 3.66 -1.36
CA LYS A 56 -7.98 3.89 -1.59
C LYS A 56 -8.54 2.86 -2.53
N ARG A 57 -9.84 2.68 -2.47
CA ARG A 57 -10.57 1.92 -3.47
C ARG A 57 -12.01 2.43 -3.52
N PRO A 58 -12.70 2.22 -4.64
CA PRO A 58 -14.12 2.57 -4.70
C PRO A 58 -14.90 1.76 -3.68
N LYS A 59 -15.77 2.44 -2.93
CA LYS A 59 -16.64 1.75 -1.98
C LYS A 59 -17.86 1.26 -2.71
N GLU A 60 -18.14 -0.01 -2.58
CA GLU A 60 -19.32 -0.58 -3.19
C GLU A 60 -20.55 -0.25 -2.37
N ASP A 61 -21.59 0.18 -3.06
CA ASP A 61 -22.90 0.34 -2.44
C ASP A 61 -23.50 -1.05 -2.30
N GLY A 62 -23.49 -1.53 -1.10
CA GLY A 62 -23.90 -2.89 -0.78
C GLY A 62 -25.35 -3.20 -0.99
#